data_fd3ca28b44be7406865c182d7d5509ad
#
_entry.id   fd3ca28b44be7406865c182d7d5509ad
#
_cell.length_a   1.000
_cell.length_b   1.000
_cell.length_c   1.000
_cell.angle_alpha   90.00
_cell.angle_beta   90.00
_cell.angle_gamma   90.00
#
_symmetry.space_group_name_H-M   'P 1'
#
loop_
_entity.id
_entity.type
_entity.pdbx_description
1 polymer ?
#
loop_
_entity_poly.entity_id
_entity_poly.type
_entity_poly.pdbx_seq_one_letter_code
_entity_poly.pdbx_strand_id
1 'polypeptide(L)'
;DCRVVYHDDPREALWRLAEARWRTDVLNITVLGVTGTNGKTTSTYLLERLLTEAGHKVGVLGTVNYRWPGHCETAPLTTPDPLKVHSMLAQMDAKGVDVAVMEVSSHAIDQQRVCGVPFAGAAFTNLTQDHLDFHNDMESYFKTKARLFLELPRAEKALAVNADDPWGRRLLELCPRALSFGLQQGPPRRR
;
A
#
# COMPACT_ATOMS: atom_id res chain seq x y z
N ASP A 1 -2.06 5.54 -36.78
CA ASP A 1 -2.73 4.23 -36.57
C ASP A 1 -2.78 3.94 -35.08
N CYS A 2 -3.99 3.82 -34.55
CA CYS A 2 -4.20 3.42 -33.16
C CYS A 2 -4.40 1.90 -33.15
N ARG A 3 -3.54 1.16 -32.41
CA ARG A 3 -3.75 -0.27 -32.20
C ARG A 3 -4.68 -0.44 -31.01
N VAL A 4 -5.78 -1.13 -31.20
CA VAL A 4 -6.74 -1.49 -30.14
C VAL A 4 -6.40 -2.88 -29.64
N VAL A 5 -6.24 -3.02 -28.32
CA VAL A 5 -6.04 -4.31 -27.66
C VAL A 5 -7.30 -4.61 -26.85
N TYR A 6 -7.88 -5.78 -27.07
CA TYR A 6 -9.01 -6.26 -26.29
C TYR A 6 -8.52 -7.17 -25.17
N HIS A 7 -9.10 -7.02 -24.00
CA HIS A 7 -8.81 -7.83 -22.80
C HIS A 7 -10.09 -8.01 -21.98
N ASP A 8 -10.31 -9.19 -21.42
CA ASP A 8 -11.53 -9.51 -20.64
C ASP A 8 -11.62 -8.66 -19.36
N ASP A 9 -10.50 -8.36 -18.72
CA ASP A 9 -10.39 -7.39 -17.64
C ASP A 9 -9.51 -6.20 -18.05
N PRO A 10 -10.09 -5.06 -18.46
CA PRO A 10 -9.32 -3.88 -18.83
C PRO A 10 -8.47 -3.28 -17.70
N ARG A 11 -8.87 -3.47 -16.42
CA ARG A 11 -8.08 -3.01 -15.27
C ARG A 11 -6.82 -3.84 -15.11
N GLU A 12 -6.93 -5.15 -15.29
CA GLU A 12 -5.77 -6.04 -15.31
C GLU A 12 -4.82 -5.70 -16.45
N ALA A 13 -5.33 -5.51 -17.66
CA ALA A 13 -4.52 -5.08 -18.79
C ALA A 13 -3.77 -3.77 -18.50
N LEU A 14 -4.44 -2.80 -17.88
CA LEU A 14 -3.88 -1.49 -17.58
C LEU A 14 -2.68 -1.58 -16.63
N TRP A 15 -2.83 -2.27 -15.47
CA TRP A 15 -1.71 -2.36 -14.52
C TRP A 15 -0.58 -3.24 -15.05
N ARG A 16 -0.85 -4.30 -15.82
CA ARG A 16 0.19 -5.11 -16.48
C ARG A 16 0.99 -4.30 -17.51
N LEU A 17 0.33 -3.46 -18.29
CA LEU A 17 0.99 -2.54 -19.21
C LEU A 17 1.83 -1.50 -18.47
N ALA A 18 1.32 -0.97 -17.34
CA ALA A 18 2.06 -0.04 -16.51
C ALA A 18 3.31 -0.71 -15.90
N GLU A 19 3.18 -1.90 -15.30
CA GLU A 19 4.29 -2.68 -14.77
C GLU A 19 5.36 -2.92 -15.85
N ALA A 20 4.95 -3.41 -17.02
CA ALA A 20 5.86 -3.68 -18.13
C ALA A 20 6.51 -2.40 -18.69
N ARG A 21 5.77 -1.29 -18.77
CA ARG A 21 6.28 0.00 -19.29
C ARG A 21 7.36 0.59 -18.42
N TRP A 22 7.21 0.52 -17.10
CA TRP A 22 8.13 1.12 -16.14
C TRP A 22 9.01 0.11 -15.41
N ARG A 23 8.90 -1.17 -15.74
CA ARG A 23 9.73 -2.25 -15.20
C ARG A 23 9.75 -2.24 -13.66
N THR A 24 8.60 -1.97 -13.05
CA THR A 24 8.50 -1.85 -11.58
C THR A 24 8.77 -3.17 -10.85
N ASP A 25 8.74 -4.29 -11.56
CA ASP A 25 9.11 -5.62 -11.09
C ASP A 25 10.59 -5.78 -10.73
N VAL A 26 11.46 -4.93 -11.28
CA VAL A 26 12.93 -4.99 -11.09
C VAL A 26 13.55 -3.72 -10.50
N LEU A 27 12.74 -2.80 -9.99
CA LEU A 27 13.24 -1.60 -9.31
C LEU A 27 13.93 -1.96 -8.00
N ASN A 28 14.93 -1.14 -7.62
CA ASN A 28 15.68 -1.29 -6.37
C ASN A 28 15.03 -0.55 -5.18
N ILE A 29 13.78 -0.15 -5.33
CA ILE A 29 13.02 0.59 -4.31
C ILE A 29 12.22 -0.37 -3.41
N THR A 30 12.33 -0.19 -2.10
CA THR A 30 11.49 -0.90 -1.13
C THR A 30 10.15 -0.21 -1.01
N VAL A 31 9.05 -0.88 -1.34
CA VAL A 31 7.70 -0.29 -1.25
C VAL A 31 6.97 -0.79 -0.01
N LEU A 32 6.50 0.14 0.83
CA LEU A 32 5.73 -0.13 2.04
C LEU A 32 4.31 0.43 1.89
N GLY A 33 3.29 -0.42 2.09
CA GLY A 33 1.89 -0.05 2.03
C GLY A 33 1.29 0.21 3.42
N VAL A 34 0.52 1.27 3.58
CA VAL A 34 -0.24 1.54 4.82
C VAL A 34 -1.73 1.58 4.49
N THR A 35 -2.51 0.70 5.12
CA THR A 35 -3.96 0.66 4.96
C THR A 35 -4.69 0.70 6.31
N GLY A 36 -5.97 0.99 6.25
CA GLY A 36 -6.88 1.11 7.39
C GLY A 36 -7.95 2.17 7.11
N THR A 37 -8.89 2.38 8.00
CA THR A 37 -9.86 3.47 7.88
C THR A 37 -9.17 4.78 8.23
N ASN A 38 -8.59 4.88 9.40
CA ASN A 38 -7.95 6.09 9.95
C ASN A 38 -6.45 5.88 10.17
N GLY A 39 -5.69 6.98 10.24
CA GLY A 39 -4.28 6.97 10.61
C GLY A 39 -3.30 6.66 9.48
N LYS A 40 -3.74 6.40 8.24
CA LYS A 40 -2.84 6.15 7.09
C LYS A 40 -1.86 7.31 6.91
N THR A 41 -2.36 8.52 6.74
CA THR A 41 -1.56 9.72 6.51
C THR A 41 -0.60 9.98 7.66
N THR A 42 -1.07 9.92 8.91
CA THR A 42 -0.19 10.09 10.09
C THR A 42 0.92 9.04 10.11
N SER A 43 0.58 7.78 9.83
CA SER A 43 1.57 6.69 9.80
C SER A 43 2.60 6.88 8.69
N THR A 44 2.20 7.36 7.50
CA THR A 44 3.16 7.62 6.41
C THR A 44 4.12 8.76 6.75
N TYR A 45 3.66 9.84 7.40
CA TYR A 45 4.53 10.92 7.87
C TYR A 45 5.51 10.44 8.96
N LEU A 46 5.05 9.61 9.91
CA LEU A 46 5.91 9.04 10.94
C LEU A 46 6.96 8.11 10.34
N LEU A 47 6.56 7.23 9.42
CA LEU A 47 7.48 6.32 8.72
C LEU A 47 8.50 7.10 7.89
N GLU A 48 8.07 8.12 7.13
CA GLU A 48 8.98 9.00 6.40
C GLU A 48 10.01 9.62 7.31
N ARG A 49 9.59 10.19 8.45
CA ARG A 49 10.52 10.80 9.40
C ARG A 49 11.51 9.78 9.98
N LEU A 50 11.02 8.64 10.45
CA LEU A 50 11.85 7.59 11.04
C LEU A 50 12.88 7.03 10.04
N LEU A 51 12.44 6.75 8.82
CA LEU A 51 13.31 6.22 7.77
C LEU A 51 14.34 7.25 7.31
N THR A 52 13.95 8.53 7.22
CA THR A 52 14.88 9.61 6.89
C THR A 52 15.96 9.80 7.97
N GLU A 53 15.58 9.73 9.25
CA GLU A 53 16.55 9.77 10.36
C GLU A 53 17.46 8.53 10.38
N ALA A 54 16.98 7.40 9.87
CA ALA A 54 17.79 6.20 9.68
C ALA A 54 18.72 6.28 8.44
N GLY A 55 18.70 7.39 7.70
CA GLY A 55 19.59 7.65 6.57
C GLY A 55 19.04 7.24 5.20
N HIS A 56 17.76 6.83 5.11
CA HIS A 56 17.13 6.48 3.84
C HIS A 56 16.58 7.71 3.11
N LYS A 57 16.65 7.69 1.78
CA LYS A 57 15.92 8.62 0.93
C LYS A 57 14.50 8.07 0.76
N VAL A 58 13.51 8.81 1.23
CA VAL A 58 12.12 8.36 1.29
C VAL A 58 11.25 9.11 0.28
N GLY A 59 10.38 8.37 -0.40
CA GLY A 59 9.27 8.91 -1.18
C GLY A 59 7.94 8.57 -0.51
N VAL A 60 6.93 9.42 -0.69
CA VAL A 60 5.59 9.20 -0.13
C VAL A 60 4.53 9.42 -1.20
N LEU A 61 3.60 8.47 -1.30
CA LEU A 61 2.36 8.59 -2.09
C LEU A 61 1.18 8.55 -1.12
N GLY A 62 0.50 9.66 -0.90
CA GLY A 62 -0.58 9.73 0.08
C GLY A 62 -1.57 10.86 -0.16
N THR A 63 -2.52 10.99 0.74
CA THR A 63 -3.70 11.87 0.62
C THR A 63 -3.33 13.33 0.44
N VAL A 64 -2.26 13.82 1.07
CA VAL A 64 -1.90 15.25 1.05
C VAL A 64 -1.14 15.60 -0.22
N ASN A 65 -0.12 14.83 -0.53
CA ASN A 65 0.72 15.04 -1.70
C ASN A 65 1.48 13.76 -2.08
N TYR A 66 2.05 13.79 -3.28
CA TYR A 66 3.05 12.83 -3.74
C TYR A 66 4.40 13.52 -3.71
N ARG A 67 5.38 12.99 -2.96
CA ARG A 67 6.65 13.66 -2.73
C ARG A 67 7.84 12.71 -2.60
N TRP A 68 8.98 13.14 -3.06
CA TRP A 68 10.32 12.57 -2.85
C TRP A 68 11.37 13.67 -3.04
N PRO A 69 12.65 13.46 -2.75
CA PRO A 69 13.67 14.48 -2.88
C PRO A 69 13.64 15.18 -4.25
N GLY A 70 13.40 16.50 -4.24
CA GLY A 70 13.31 17.34 -5.42
C GLY A 70 11.95 17.32 -6.14
N HIS A 71 10.94 16.64 -5.59
CA HIS A 71 9.59 16.61 -6.16
C HIS A 71 8.51 16.69 -5.08
N CYS A 72 7.48 17.48 -5.33
CA CYS A 72 6.27 17.54 -4.52
C CYS A 72 5.10 18.05 -5.37
N GLU A 73 4.04 17.25 -5.47
CA GLU A 73 2.82 17.65 -6.16
C GLU A 73 1.58 17.33 -5.32
N THR A 74 0.52 18.13 -5.44
CA THR A 74 -0.76 17.89 -4.75
C THR A 74 -1.36 16.56 -5.22
N ALA A 75 -1.81 15.75 -4.27
CA ALA A 75 -2.44 14.47 -4.56
C ALA A 75 -3.93 14.65 -4.93
N PRO A 76 -4.35 14.31 -6.14
CA PRO A 76 -5.78 14.29 -6.49
C PRO A 76 -6.51 13.10 -5.88
N LEU A 77 -5.79 12.05 -5.51
CA LEU A 77 -6.29 10.79 -4.92
C LEU A 77 -5.34 10.32 -3.82
N THR A 78 -5.86 9.70 -2.78
CA THR A 78 -5.05 9.05 -1.74
C THR A 78 -4.06 8.04 -2.32
N THR A 79 -4.53 7.23 -3.26
CA THR A 79 -3.73 6.26 -4.01
C THR A 79 -3.95 6.53 -5.49
N PRO A 80 -2.91 6.85 -6.27
CA PRO A 80 -3.03 7.15 -7.70
C PRO A 80 -3.60 5.98 -8.53
N ASP A 81 -3.91 6.25 -9.79
CA ASP A 81 -4.19 5.20 -10.78
C ASP A 81 -2.93 4.36 -11.11
N PRO A 82 -3.07 3.19 -11.75
CA PRO A 82 -1.94 2.29 -11.99
C PRO A 82 -0.81 2.94 -12.81
N LEU A 83 -1.13 3.71 -13.84
CA LEU A 83 -0.12 4.36 -14.68
C LEU A 83 0.72 5.34 -13.86
N LYS A 84 0.06 6.13 -13.01
CA LYS A 84 0.72 7.12 -12.17
C LYS A 84 1.54 6.45 -11.06
N VAL A 85 1.02 5.40 -10.40
CA VAL A 85 1.76 4.64 -9.38
C VAL A 85 3.06 4.09 -9.94
N HIS A 86 2.99 3.31 -11.02
CA HIS A 86 4.17 2.68 -11.61
C HIS A 86 5.17 3.70 -12.16
N SER A 87 4.66 4.79 -12.79
CA SER A 87 5.51 5.89 -13.26
C SER A 87 6.26 6.57 -12.13
N MET A 88 5.57 6.87 -11.01
CA MET A 88 6.18 7.53 -9.86
C MET A 88 7.22 6.65 -9.18
N LEU A 89 6.95 5.36 -9.00
CA LEU A 89 7.93 4.42 -8.44
C LEU A 89 9.21 4.39 -9.30
N ALA A 90 9.07 4.35 -10.62
CA ALA A 90 10.22 4.40 -11.53
C ALA A 90 10.98 5.75 -11.45
N GLN A 91 10.27 6.88 -11.30
CA GLN A 91 10.89 8.18 -11.10
C GLN A 91 11.62 8.27 -9.75
N MET A 92 11.05 7.72 -8.68
CA MET A 92 11.67 7.63 -7.36
C MET A 92 12.95 6.81 -7.42
N ASP A 93 12.92 5.62 -8.03
CA ASP A 93 14.07 4.75 -8.20
C ASP A 93 15.19 5.46 -8.99
N ALA A 94 14.86 6.12 -10.10
CA ALA A 94 15.80 6.91 -10.91
C ALA A 94 16.42 8.10 -10.15
N LYS A 95 15.78 8.57 -9.07
CA LYS A 95 16.28 9.61 -8.17
C LYS A 95 17.02 9.05 -6.94
N GLY A 96 17.19 7.73 -6.90
CA GLY A 96 17.86 7.02 -5.82
C GLY A 96 17.08 7.05 -4.51
N VAL A 97 15.75 6.99 -4.57
CA VAL A 97 14.89 6.78 -3.41
C VAL A 97 15.00 5.33 -2.97
N ASP A 98 15.30 5.10 -1.70
CA ASP A 98 15.49 3.77 -1.13
C ASP A 98 14.16 3.13 -0.74
N VAL A 99 13.24 3.95 -0.19
CA VAL A 99 11.95 3.48 0.34
C VAL A 99 10.82 4.37 -0.14
N ALA A 100 9.79 3.76 -0.73
CA ALA A 100 8.52 4.42 -1.00
C ALA A 100 7.46 3.99 0.02
N VAL A 101 6.84 4.94 0.71
CA VAL A 101 5.72 4.69 1.63
C VAL A 101 4.43 5.12 0.94
N MET A 102 3.46 4.22 0.83
CA MET A 102 2.21 4.45 0.11
C MET A 102 0.98 4.27 1.00
N GLU A 103 0.09 5.27 1.02
CA GLU A 103 -1.27 5.09 1.53
C GLU A 103 -2.07 4.24 0.53
N VAL A 104 -2.59 3.10 0.98
CA VAL A 104 -3.36 2.18 0.14
C VAL A 104 -4.82 2.18 0.60
N SER A 105 -5.68 2.85 -0.16
CA SER A 105 -7.12 2.87 0.08
C SER A 105 -7.79 1.55 -0.35
N SER A 106 -8.94 1.23 0.23
CA SER A 106 -9.72 0.05 -0.20
C SER A 106 -10.19 0.16 -1.65
N HIS A 107 -10.59 1.37 -2.08
CA HIS A 107 -10.91 1.64 -3.48
C HIS A 107 -9.75 1.31 -4.41
N ALA A 108 -8.52 1.65 -4.01
CA ALA A 108 -7.34 1.36 -4.82
C ALA A 108 -7.07 -0.14 -4.95
N ILE A 109 -7.30 -0.91 -3.88
CA ILE A 109 -7.16 -2.37 -3.92
C ILE A 109 -8.25 -2.98 -4.82
N ASP A 110 -9.51 -2.58 -4.60
CA ASP A 110 -10.65 -3.10 -5.36
C ASP A 110 -10.54 -2.76 -6.86
N GLN A 111 -10.10 -1.55 -7.17
CA GLN A 111 -9.90 -1.09 -8.54
C GLN A 111 -8.56 -1.49 -9.15
N GLN A 112 -7.82 -2.40 -8.52
CA GLN A 112 -6.52 -2.92 -8.98
C GLN A 112 -5.45 -1.84 -9.23
N ARG A 113 -5.55 -0.66 -8.59
CA ARG A 113 -4.62 0.45 -8.81
C ARG A 113 -3.18 0.16 -8.35
N VAL A 114 -3.03 -0.77 -7.41
CA VAL A 114 -1.76 -1.14 -6.81
C VAL A 114 -1.31 -2.57 -7.16
N CYS A 115 -2.02 -3.23 -8.09
CA CYS A 115 -1.56 -4.50 -8.63
C CYS A 115 -0.24 -4.32 -9.39
N GLY A 116 0.63 -5.33 -9.32
CA GLY A 116 1.98 -5.25 -9.88
C GLY A 116 2.98 -4.43 -9.06
N VAL A 117 2.55 -3.68 -8.03
CA VAL A 117 3.46 -2.98 -7.12
C VAL A 117 4.20 -3.99 -6.23
N PRO A 118 5.55 -3.97 -6.19
CA PRO A 118 6.36 -4.93 -5.44
C PRO A 118 6.40 -4.59 -3.93
N PHE A 119 5.27 -4.70 -3.23
CA PHE A 119 5.25 -4.43 -1.79
C PHE A 119 6.19 -5.34 -1.02
N ALA A 120 7.14 -4.76 -0.30
CA ALA A 120 8.04 -5.44 0.63
C ALA A 120 7.48 -5.49 2.05
N GLY A 121 6.46 -4.70 2.36
CA GLY A 121 5.80 -4.71 3.66
C GLY A 121 4.46 -3.98 3.63
N ALA A 122 3.62 -4.25 4.64
CA ALA A 122 2.35 -3.57 4.81
C ALA A 122 2.01 -3.36 6.29
N ALA A 123 1.34 -2.23 6.59
CA ALA A 123 0.82 -1.92 7.91
C ALA A 123 -0.72 -1.76 7.87
N PHE A 124 -1.39 -2.37 8.85
CA PHE A 124 -2.83 -2.24 9.09
C PHE A 124 -3.06 -1.43 10.36
N THR A 125 -3.73 -0.28 10.24
CA THR A 125 -3.97 0.62 11.37
C THR A 125 -5.24 0.29 12.14
N ASN A 126 -6.38 0.24 11.46
CA ASN A 126 -7.71 -0.06 12.03
C ASN A 126 -8.76 -0.24 10.93
N LEU A 127 -9.94 -0.74 11.33
CA LEU A 127 -11.12 -0.75 10.47
C LEU A 127 -12.35 -0.31 11.28
N THR A 128 -12.87 0.85 10.96
CA THR A 128 -14.13 1.39 11.49
C THR A 128 -15.11 1.61 10.36
N GLN A 129 -16.37 1.87 10.71
CA GLN A 129 -17.41 2.11 9.70
C GLN A 129 -17.07 3.32 8.84
N ASP A 130 -16.85 3.07 7.56
CA ASP A 130 -16.58 4.06 6.51
C ASP A 130 -16.78 3.42 5.15
N HIS A 131 -17.05 4.21 4.12
CA HIS A 131 -17.19 3.74 2.73
C HIS A 131 -18.15 2.57 2.52
N LEU A 132 -19.21 2.44 3.32
CA LEU A 132 -20.22 1.38 3.16
C LEU A 132 -21.11 1.59 1.94
N ASP A 133 -21.16 2.80 1.41
CA ASP A 133 -21.72 3.12 0.09
C ASP A 133 -21.02 2.39 -1.06
N PHE A 134 -19.73 2.08 -0.86
CA PHE A 134 -18.92 1.34 -1.84
C PHE A 134 -18.80 -0.16 -1.51
N HIS A 135 -18.62 -0.51 -0.24
CA HIS A 135 -18.28 -1.89 0.19
C HIS A 135 -19.48 -2.73 0.63
N ASN A 136 -20.70 -2.22 0.59
CA ASN A 136 -21.95 -2.85 1.06
C ASN A 136 -21.98 -3.19 2.55
N ASP A 137 -20.93 -3.82 3.10
CA ASP A 137 -20.80 -4.21 4.51
C ASP A 137 -19.34 -4.20 5.01
N MET A 138 -19.18 -4.31 6.33
CA MET A 138 -17.87 -4.30 6.99
C MET A 138 -17.01 -5.53 6.65
N GLU A 139 -17.63 -6.66 6.36
CA GLU A 139 -16.94 -7.89 5.98
C GLU A 139 -16.28 -7.75 4.60
N SER A 140 -17.00 -7.22 3.62
CA SER A 140 -16.48 -6.91 2.28
C SER A 140 -15.36 -5.88 2.34
N TYR A 141 -15.54 -4.84 3.19
CA TYR A 141 -14.53 -3.81 3.42
C TYR A 141 -13.24 -4.39 4.02
N PHE A 142 -13.38 -5.27 5.02
CA PHE A 142 -12.25 -6.01 5.60
C PHE A 142 -11.54 -6.88 4.56
N LYS A 143 -12.30 -7.73 3.85
CA LYS A 143 -11.74 -8.62 2.82
C LYS A 143 -10.94 -7.86 1.77
N THR A 144 -11.45 -6.72 1.32
CA THR A 144 -10.74 -5.87 0.36
C THR A 144 -9.39 -5.41 0.92
N LYS A 145 -9.35 -4.88 2.16
CA LYS A 145 -8.08 -4.43 2.75
C LYS A 145 -7.12 -5.58 3.05
N ALA A 146 -7.64 -6.74 3.46
CA ALA A 146 -6.84 -7.93 3.74
C ALA A 146 -6.03 -8.41 2.52
N ARG A 147 -6.50 -8.14 1.30
CA ARG A 147 -5.76 -8.46 0.06
C ARG A 147 -4.38 -7.82 0.01
N LEU A 148 -4.17 -6.65 0.61
CA LEU A 148 -2.84 -6.03 0.73
C LEU A 148 -1.86 -6.90 1.51
N PHE A 149 -2.35 -7.80 2.36
CA PHE A 149 -1.53 -8.69 3.20
C PHE A 149 -1.44 -10.10 2.62
N LEU A 150 -2.46 -10.55 1.93
CA LEU A 150 -2.60 -11.94 1.49
C LEU A 150 -2.21 -12.15 0.03
N GLU A 151 -2.50 -11.17 -0.84
CA GLU A 151 -2.41 -11.35 -2.30
C GLU A 151 -1.32 -10.49 -2.95
N LEU A 152 -1.20 -9.22 -2.54
CA LEU A 152 -0.37 -8.25 -3.24
C LEU A 152 1.13 -8.29 -2.91
N PRO A 153 1.55 -8.86 -1.81
CA PRO A 153 2.96 -8.86 -1.47
C PRO A 153 3.76 -9.92 -2.25
N ARG A 154 5.00 -9.59 -2.64
CA ARG A 154 5.99 -10.58 -3.12
C ARG A 154 6.77 -11.16 -1.94
N ALA A 155 6.92 -12.49 -1.82
CA ALA A 155 7.77 -13.24 -0.87
C ALA A 155 7.82 -12.73 0.61
N GLU A 156 8.74 -13.16 1.44
CA GLU A 156 8.81 -12.88 2.88
C GLU A 156 8.77 -11.37 3.21
N LYS A 157 7.80 -10.94 4.03
CA LYS A 157 7.44 -9.53 4.21
C LYS A 157 7.37 -9.08 5.64
N ALA A 158 7.68 -7.79 5.82
CA ALA A 158 7.41 -7.08 7.05
C ALA A 158 5.94 -6.67 7.10
N LEU A 159 5.09 -7.49 7.72
CA LEU A 159 3.69 -7.16 7.97
C LEU A 159 3.53 -6.67 9.40
N ALA A 160 2.86 -5.56 9.61
CA ALA A 160 2.57 -4.99 10.92
C ALA A 160 1.06 -4.73 11.07
N VAL A 161 0.46 -5.22 12.14
CA VAL A 161 -0.99 -5.20 12.34
C VAL A 161 -1.35 -4.72 13.74
N ASN A 162 -2.27 -3.77 13.84
CA ASN A 162 -2.78 -3.28 15.11
C ASN A 162 -3.65 -4.35 15.79
N ALA A 163 -3.18 -4.88 16.92
CA ALA A 163 -3.87 -5.89 17.72
C ALA A 163 -4.98 -5.31 18.63
N ASP A 164 -5.04 -4.00 18.82
CA ASP A 164 -6.10 -3.36 19.60
C ASP A 164 -7.42 -3.28 18.79
N ASP A 165 -7.33 -3.33 17.46
CA ASP A 165 -8.47 -3.34 16.56
C ASP A 165 -9.03 -4.76 16.38
N PRO A 166 -10.36 -4.99 16.49
CA PRO A 166 -10.96 -6.31 16.32
C PRO A 166 -10.67 -6.95 14.94
N TRP A 167 -10.70 -6.15 13.88
CA TRP A 167 -10.39 -6.61 12.54
C TRP A 167 -8.89 -6.85 12.35
N GLY A 168 -8.05 -6.08 13.06
CA GLY A 168 -6.62 -6.33 13.15
C GLY A 168 -6.32 -7.68 13.79
N ARG A 169 -6.99 -8.05 14.90
CA ARG A 169 -6.85 -9.40 15.49
C ARG A 169 -7.23 -10.49 14.51
N ARG A 170 -8.33 -10.32 13.78
CA ARG A 170 -8.74 -11.27 12.74
C ARG A 170 -7.71 -11.36 11.59
N LEU A 171 -7.10 -10.23 11.20
CA LEU A 171 -6.05 -10.24 10.19
C LEU A 171 -4.79 -10.97 10.67
N LEU A 172 -4.45 -10.88 11.96
CA LEU A 172 -3.34 -11.63 12.58
C LEU A 172 -3.56 -13.15 12.54
N GLU A 173 -4.82 -13.61 12.65
CA GLU A 173 -5.15 -15.03 12.46
C GLU A 173 -4.87 -15.51 11.03
N LEU A 174 -5.12 -14.65 10.04
CA LEU A 174 -4.84 -14.94 8.63
C LEU A 174 -3.36 -14.78 8.28
N CYS A 175 -2.62 -13.94 9.02
CA CYS A 175 -1.21 -13.62 8.80
C CYS A 175 -0.39 -13.91 10.07
N PRO A 176 -0.18 -15.17 10.48
CA PRO A 176 0.43 -15.51 11.78
C PRO A 176 1.90 -15.07 11.94
N ARG A 177 2.57 -14.71 10.84
CA ARG A 177 3.93 -14.14 10.84
C ARG A 177 3.97 -12.63 10.96
N ALA A 178 2.82 -11.95 10.91
CA ALA A 178 2.77 -10.50 11.04
C ALA A 178 3.17 -10.05 12.45
N LEU A 179 3.88 -8.93 12.54
CA LEU A 179 4.17 -8.27 13.80
C LEU A 179 2.89 -7.63 14.33
N SER A 180 2.53 -7.90 15.56
CA SER A 180 1.44 -7.21 16.24
C SER A 180 1.96 -5.97 16.96
N PHE A 181 1.22 -4.87 16.89
CA PHE A 181 1.42 -3.69 17.72
C PHE A 181 0.10 -3.25 18.36
N GLY A 182 0.17 -2.50 19.44
CA GLY A 182 -0.99 -1.98 20.18
C GLY A 182 -0.57 -1.39 21.52
N LEU A 183 -1.48 -0.69 22.18
CA LEU A 183 -1.28 -0.13 23.52
C LEU A 183 -1.68 -1.11 24.61
N GLN A 184 -2.61 -2.03 24.31
CA GLN A 184 -3.00 -3.10 25.21
C GLN A 184 -2.05 -4.30 25.05
N GLN A 185 -1.78 -5.02 26.12
CA GLN A 185 -0.98 -6.24 26.04
C GLN A 185 -1.72 -7.25 25.15
N GLY A 186 -1.26 -7.40 23.92
CA GLY A 186 -1.73 -8.45 23.01
C GLY A 186 -1.45 -9.85 23.58
N PRO A 187 -2.10 -10.90 23.06
CA PRO A 187 -1.79 -12.26 23.45
C PRO A 187 -0.29 -12.52 23.26
N PRO A 188 0.34 -13.29 24.16
CA PRO A 188 1.79 -13.57 24.09
C PRO A 188 2.15 -14.15 22.73
N ARG A 189 3.20 -13.60 22.12
CA ARG A 189 3.74 -14.13 20.85
C ARG A 189 4.04 -15.62 21.03
N ARG A 190 3.42 -16.48 20.24
CA ARG A 190 3.92 -17.84 20.10
C ARG A 190 5.28 -17.74 19.41
N ARG A 191 6.31 -18.17 20.14
CA ARG A 191 7.69 -18.29 19.63
C ARG A 191 7.76 -19.37 18.54
#